data_48d3427019e05eef0313f16b83438b99
#
_entry.id   48d3427019e05eef0313f16b83438b99
#
_cell.length_a   1.000
_cell.length_b   1.000
_cell.length_c   1.000
_cell.angle_alpha   90.00
_cell.angle_beta   90.00
_cell.angle_gamma   90.00
#
_symmetry.space_group_name_H-M   'P 1'
#
loop_
_entity.id
_entity.type
_entity.pdbx_description
1 polymer ?
#
loop_
_entity_poly.entity_id
_entity_poly.type
_entity_poly.pdbx_seq_one_letter_code
_entity_poly.pdbx_strand_id
1 'polypeptide(L)' 'MPQVTLPDGSARHFDHPVSVHDVAADIGPGLAKAALAGKVDGELVDTSFVIEQDAALDI' A
#
# COMPACT_ATOMS: atom_id res chain seq x y z
N MET A 1 4.51 -6.05 11.64
CA MET A 1 5.53 -5.73 10.63
C MET A 1 5.03 -6.18 9.25
N PRO A 2 4.20 -5.39 8.57
CA PRO A 2 3.65 -5.83 7.29
C PRO A 2 4.69 -5.79 6.17
N GLN A 3 4.60 -6.77 5.28
CA GLN A 3 5.29 -6.77 4.02
C GLN A 3 4.26 -6.54 2.92
N VAL A 4 4.45 -5.49 2.15
CA VAL A 4 3.53 -5.13 1.07
C VAL A 4 4.17 -5.50 -0.26
N THR A 5 3.52 -6.40 -0.99
CA THR A 5 3.95 -6.82 -2.32
C THR A 5 3.24 -5.97 -3.36
N LEU A 6 4.02 -5.40 -4.28
CA LEU A 6 3.53 -4.49 -5.31
C LEU A 6 3.31 -5.23 -6.64
N PRO A 7 2.51 -4.66 -7.57
CA PRO A 7 2.22 -5.34 -8.85
C PRO A 7 3.44 -5.62 -9.71
N ASP A 8 4.52 -4.86 -9.55
CA ASP A 8 5.75 -5.06 -10.31
C ASP A 8 6.63 -6.19 -9.76
N GLY A 9 6.16 -6.87 -8.72
CA GLY A 9 6.89 -7.96 -8.08
C GLY A 9 7.80 -7.53 -6.94
N SER A 10 7.96 -6.22 -6.71
CA SER A 10 8.76 -5.75 -5.58
C SER A 10 7.98 -5.86 -4.28
N ALA A 11 8.69 -5.87 -3.16
CA ALA A 11 8.09 -5.92 -1.84
C ALA A 11 8.71 -4.84 -0.97
N ARG A 12 7.90 -4.27 -0.08
CA ARG A 12 8.35 -3.27 0.88
C ARG A 12 8.01 -3.73 2.29
N HIS A 13 8.98 -3.62 3.18
CA HIS A 13 8.82 -4.02 4.58
C HIS A 13 8.63 -2.77 5.44
N PHE A 14 7.65 -2.85 6.35
CA PHE A 14 7.40 -1.79 7.31
C PHE A 14 7.47 -2.38 8.71
N ASP A 15 7.96 -1.61 9.66
CA ASP A 15 8.09 -2.04 11.06
C ASP A 15 6.88 -1.65 11.91
N HIS A 16 5.84 -1.13 11.27
CA HIS A 16 4.60 -0.70 11.91
C HIS A 16 3.46 -0.79 10.91
N PRO A 17 2.19 -0.79 11.36
CA PRO A 17 1.06 -0.72 10.43
C PRO A 17 1.14 0.54 9.57
N VAL A 18 0.79 0.40 8.27
CA VAL A 18 0.85 1.50 7.31
C VAL A 18 -0.47 1.60 6.56
N SER A 19 -0.86 2.83 6.18
CA SER A 19 -2.01 3.03 5.31
C SER A 19 -1.60 2.85 3.84
N VAL A 20 -2.60 2.65 2.98
CA VAL A 20 -2.38 2.62 1.53
C VAL A 20 -1.70 3.92 1.08
N HIS A 21 -2.13 5.06 1.63
CA HIS A 21 -1.51 6.36 1.34
C HIS A 21 -0.03 6.37 1.74
N ASP A 22 0.33 5.83 2.91
CA ASP A 22 1.72 5.77 3.36
C ASP A 22 2.58 4.96 2.41
N VAL A 23 2.07 3.84 1.92
CA VAL A 23 2.78 3.00 0.95
C VAL A 23 2.97 3.77 -0.36
N ALA A 24 1.92 4.43 -0.84
CA ALA A 24 2.00 5.22 -2.07
C ALA A 24 3.03 6.35 -1.94
N ALA A 25 3.07 7.03 -0.80
CA ALA A 25 4.04 8.09 -0.54
C ALA A 25 5.47 7.56 -0.48
N ASP A 26 5.66 6.35 0.03
CA ASP A 26 6.96 5.70 0.10
C ASP A 26 7.48 5.34 -1.31
N ILE A 27 6.57 4.96 -2.21
CA ILE A 27 6.91 4.69 -3.61
C ILE A 27 7.24 5.99 -4.32
N GLY A 28 6.41 7.02 -4.14
CA GLY A 28 6.65 8.32 -4.74
C GLY A 28 5.54 9.31 -4.40
N PRO A 29 5.90 10.59 -4.14
CA PRO A 29 4.91 11.60 -3.75
C PRO A 29 3.87 11.86 -4.84
N GLY A 30 4.23 11.73 -6.10
CA GLY A 30 3.28 11.88 -7.20
C GLY A 30 2.21 10.81 -7.19
N LEU A 31 2.59 9.58 -6.85
CA LEU A 31 1.66 8.47 -6.74
C LEU A 31 0.69 8.69 -5.57
N ALA A 32 1.18 9.19 -4.44
CA ALA A 32 0.34 9.48 -3.28
C ALA A 32 -0.73 10.51 -3.61
N LYS A 33 -0.39 11.53 -4.40
CA LYS A 33 -1.34 12.56 -4.83
C LYS A 33 -2.37 12.03 -5.82
N ALA A 34 -1.98 11.10 -6.67
CA ALA A 34 -2.85 10.55 -7.70
C ALA A 34 -3.73 9.41 -7.19
N ALA A 35 -3.33 8.76 -6.11
CA ALA A 35 -4.03 7.59 -5.60
C ALA A 35 -5.36 8.00 -4.95
N LEU A 36 -6.45 7.44 -5.46
CA LEU A 36 -7.80 7.64 -4.90
C LEU A 36 -8.23 6.44 -4.06
N ALA A 37 -7.71 5.25 -4.37
CA ALA A 37 -8.04 4.01 -3.70
C ALA A 37 -6.95 2.98 -4.02
N GLY A 38 -6.96 1.85 -3.35
CA GLY A 38 -6.07 0.74 -3.64
C GLY A 38 -6.79 -0.58 -3.49
N LYS A 39 -6.18 -1.65 -3.99
CA LYS A 39 -6.68 -3.01 -3.77
C LYS A 39 -5.72 -3.75 -2.88
N VAL A 40 -6.21 -4.18 -1.73
CA VAL A 40 -5.44 -5.00 -0.78
C VAL A 40 -5.94 -6.43 -0.91
N ASP A 41 -5.07 -7.33 -1.37
CA ASP A 41 -5.40 -8.74 -1.64
C ASP A 41 -6.61 -8.87 -2.57
N GLY A 42 -6.72 -7.95 -3.54
CA GLY A 42 -7.81 -7.94 -4.50
C GLY A 42 -9.08 -7.24 -4.05
N GLU A 43 -9.10 -6.70 -2.82
CA GLU A 43 -10.27 -6.00 -2.29
C GLU A 43 -10.04 -4.48 -2.37
N LEU A 44 -10.98 -3.78 -3.00
CA LEU A 44 -10.90 -2.33 -3.15
C LEU A 44 -11.10 -1.64 -1.80
N VAL A 45 -10.16 -0.78 -1.42
CA VAL A 45 -10.18 -0.06 -0.15
C VAL A 45 -9.80 1.40 -0.38
N ASP A 46 -10.16 2.25 0.59
CA ASP A 46 -9.75 3.65 0.62
C ASP A 46 -8.25 3.76 0.92
N THR A 47 -7.63 4.88 0.54
CA THR A 47 -6.22 5.15 0.84
C THR A 47 -5.95 5.28 2.33
N SER A 48 -6.96 5.54 3.14
CA SER A 48 -6.83 5.57 4.60
C SER A 48 -6.85 4.18 5.24
N PHE A 49 -7.12 3.12 4.47
CA PHE A 49 -7.14 1.75 4.98
C PHE A 49 -5.74 1.37 5.51
N VAL A 50 -5.70 0.83 6.73
CA VAL A 50 -4.43 0.48 7.39
C VAL A 50 -4.12 -0.99 7.15
N ILE A 51 -2.91 -1.25 6.67
CA ILE A 51 -2.39 -2.60 6.44
C ILE A 51 -1.61 -3.01 7.68
N GLU A 52 -2.08 -4.06 8.35
CA GLU A 52 -1.45 -4.56 9.57
C GLU A 52 -0.75 -5.91 9.38
N GLN A 53 -1.01 -6.58 8.27
CA GLN A 53 -0.45 -7.89 7.94
C GLN A 53 0.15 -7.87 6.54
N ASP A 54 0.93 -8.88 6.22
CA ASP A 54 1.49 -9.04 4.88
C ASP A 54 0.34 -9.08 3.88
N ALA A 55 0.45 -8.29 2.82
CA ALA A 55 -0.61 -8.16 1.83
C ALA A 55 -0.05 -7.77 0.47
N ALA A 56 -0.80 -8.05 -0.58
CA ALA A 56 -0.53 -7.55 -1.91
C ALA A 56 -1.33 -6.25 -2.11
N LEU A 57 -0.67 -5.21 -2.59
CA LEU A 57 -1.30 -3.91 -2.79
C LEU A 57 -1.17 -3.49 -4.25
N ASP A 58 -2.30 -3.13 -4.84
CA ASP A 58 -2.39 -2.55 -6.18
C ASP A 58 -3.05 -1.17 -6.05
N ILE A 59 -2.37 -0.15 -6.47
CA ILE A 59 -2.88 1.23 -6.40
C ILE A 59 -3.32 1.70 -7.77
#